data_96f2228a83e4411b50d0805b90f3cbcc
#
_entry.id   96f2228a83e4411b50d0805b90f3cbcc
#
_cell.length_a   1.000
_cell.length_b   1.000
_cell.length_c   1.000
_cell.angle_alpha   90.00
_cell.angle_beta   90.00
_cell.angle_gamma   90.00
#
_symmetry.space_group_name_H-M   'P 1'
#
loop_
_entity.id
_entity.type
_entity.pdbx_description
1 polymer ?
#
loop_
_entity_poly.entity_id
_entity_poly.type
_entity_poly.pdbx_seq_one_letter_code
_entity_poly.pdbx_strand_id
1 'polypeptide(L)'
;MRVIRSLAFFLFIATPWIASAQSFVLQGSAGPTLVDSGYSLAGGIGVSPTSHLTVLFDLERTHLSSRLSSDGRGGFAGFRGGTLTLGSAQLRVTPFGRDRIGPYGLVGFAAGVSRPNVNEMFPDPVSNDVRAMFFGGGIHVPLKERVSLFADGRMMIGAEAGELLAVAPIRVGVAWRF
;
A
#
# COMPACT_ATOMS: atom_id res chain seq x y z
N MET A 1 -15.35 19.92 -14.64
CA MET A 1 -14.40 21.02 -14.37
C MET A 1 -14.47 21.66 -12.97
N ARG A 2 -15.46 21.42 -12.11
CA ARG A 2 -15.54 22.01 -10.75
C ARG A 2 -14.66 21.30 -9.70
N VAL A 3 -14.37 20.01 -9.86
CA VAL A 3 -13.59 19.21 -8.90
C VAL A 3 -12.10 19.60 -8.88
N ILE A 4 -11.53 19.99 -10.03
CA ILE A 4 -10.11 20.34 -10.15
C ILE A 4 -9.78 21.65 -9.41
N ARG A 5 -10.73 22.59 -9.33
CA ARG A 5 -10.53 23.86 -8.61
C ARG A 5 -10.49 23.69 -7.11
N SER A 6 -11.24 22.74 -6.55
CA SER A 6 -11.24 22.45 -5.10
C SER A 6 -9.96 21.76 -4.65
N LEU A 7 -9.35 20.90 -5.50
CA LEU A 7 -8.09 20.24 -5.18
C LEU A 7 -6.92 21.23 -5.13
N ALA A 8 -6.90 22.21 -6.06
CA ALA A 8 -5.88 23.24 -6.09
C ALA A 8 -5.94 24.17 -4.87
N PHE A 9 -7.13 24.45 -4.36
CA PHE A 9 -7.33 25.31 -3.18
C PHE A 9 -6.83 24.64 -1.88
N PHE A 10 -7.01 23.32 -1.75
CA PHE A 10 -6.47 22.56 -0.61
C PHE A 10 -4.93 22.45 -0.63
N LEU A 11 -4.32 22.37 -1.80
CA LEU A 11 -2.85 22.39 -1.92
C LEU A 11 -2.25 23.75 -1.49
N PHE A 12 -2.95 24.85 -1.71
CA PHE A 12 -2.45 26.19 -1.41
C PHE A 12 -2.53 26.59 0.06
N ILE A 13 -3.45 26.01 0.84
CA ILE A 13 -3.59 26.28 2.29
C ILE A 13 -2.55 25.49 3.11
N ALA A 14 -2.01 24.40 2.58
CA ALA A 14 -1.02 23.57 3.26
C ALA A 14 0.43 24.12 3.18
N THR A 15 0.68 25.11 2.33
CA THR A 15 2.05 25.57 2.00
C THR A 15 2.82 26.37 3.05
N PRO A 16 2.24 27.13 4.00
CA PRO A 16 3.06 27.91 4.92
C PRO A 16 3.57 27.16 6.16
N TRP A 17 3.07 25.95 6.47
CA TRP A 17 3.47 25.20 7.67
C TRP A 17 4.58 24.17 7.43
N ILE A 18 5.09 24.08 6.22
CA ILE A 18 5.94 22.97 5.79
C ILE A 18 7.44 23.36 5.72
N ALA A 19 7.81 24.57 6.03
CA ALA A 19 9.12 25.14 5.64
C ALA A 19 10.34 24.70 6.48
N SER A 20 10.23 23.97 7.59
CA SER A 20 11.41 23.77 8.44
C SER A 20 11.81 22.33 8.79
N ALA A 21 11.10 21.29 8.35
CA ALA A 21 11.47 19.90 8.64
C ALA A 21 11.12 18.91 7.53
N GLN A 22 10.92 19.36 6.29
CA GLN A 22 10.56 18.48 5.18
C GLN A 22 11.74 17.64 4.74
N SER A 23 11.61 16.34 4.83
CA SER A 23 12.44 15.41 4.11
C SER A 23 11.60 14.63 3.09
N PHE A 24 12.12 14.53 1.87
CA PHE A 24 11.58 13.61 0.88
C PHE A 24 12.01 12.19 1.22
N VAL A 25 11.12 11.24 0.95
CA VAL A 25 11.35 9.82 1.18
C VAL A 25 11.16 9.09 -0.13
N LEU A 26 12.12 8.25 -0.49
CA LEU A 26 12.01 7.23 -1.53
C LEU A 26 12.06 5.88 -0.82
N GLN A 27 11.13 4.97 -1.13
CA GLN A 27 11.16 3.64 -0.53
C GLN A 27 10.94 2.54 -1.55
N GLY A 28 11.51 1.36 -1.25
CA GLY A 28 11.26 0.13 -1.99
C GLY A 28 11.09 -1.03 -1.01
N SER A 29 10.17 -1.93 -1.30
CA SER A 29 9.89 -3.08 -0.45
C SER A 29 9.43 -4.30 -1.24
N ALA A 30 9.63 -5.47 -0.65
CA ALA A 30 9.17 -6.75 -1.16
C ALA A 30 8.77 -7.65 0.00
N GLY A 31 7.93 -8.65 -0.27
CA GLY A 31 7.61 -9.67 0.72
C GLY A 31 6.46 -10.58 0.34
N PRO A 32 6.19 -11.61 1.16
CA PRO A 32 5.10 -12.54 0.93
C PRO A 32 3.74 -11.95 1.30
N THR A 33 2.68 -12.55 0.77
CA THR A 33 1.30 -12.34 1.20
C THR A 33 0.83 -13.53 2.03
N LEU A 34 0.14 -13.28 3.17
CA LEU A 34 -0.26 -14.33 4.11
C LEU A 34 -1.60 -14.98 3.77
N VAL A 35 -2.57 -14.20 3.29
CA VAL A 35 -3.94 -14.70 3.06
C VAL A 35 -4.03 -15.46 1.75
N ASP A 36 -3.38 -14.96 0.71
CA ASP A 36 -3.28 -15.59 -0.60
C ASP A 36 -1.81 -15.81 -0.89
N SER A 37 -1.37 -17.06 -0.95
CA SER A 37 0.03 -17.38 -1.23
C SER A 37 0.56 -16.61 -2.42
N GLY A 38 1.56 -15.76 -2.21
CA GLY A 38 2.08 -14.90 -3.24
C GLY A 38 3.18 -13.98 -2.75
N TYR A 39 3.54 -13.01 -3.55
CA TYR A 39 4.53 -12.00 -3.20
C TYR A 39 4.10 -10.61 -3.66
N SER A 40 4.57 -9.60 -2.98
CA SER A 40 4.34 -8.20 -3.25
C SER A 40 5.67 -7.49 -3.47
N LEU A 41 5.69 -6.57 -4.45
CA LEU A 41 6.76 -5.63 -4.72
C LEU A 41 6.15 -4.24 -4.70
N ALA A 42 6.76 -3.31 -3.99
CA ALA A 42 6.29 -1.92 -3.95
C ALA A 42 7.44 -0.93 -4.01
N GLY A 43 7.17 0.19 -4.64
CA GLY A 43 8.03 1.37 -4.65
C GLY A 43 7.21 2.61 -4.40
N GLY A 44 7.77 3.59 -3.69
CA GLY A 44 7.00 4.77 -3.35
C GLY A 44 7.85 5.97 -3.01
N ILE A 45 7.18 7.11 -3.07
CA ILE A 45 7.73 8.41 -2.72
C ILE A 45 6.85 9.08 -1.68
N GLY A 46 7.42 9.97 -0.91
CA GLY A 46 6.65 10.71 0.08
C GLY A 46 7.37 11.88 0.71
N VAL A 47 6.70 12.45 1.66
CA VAL A 47 7.20 13.58 2.44
C VAL A 47 7.00 13.32 3.93
N SER A 48 7.97 13.69 4.73
CA SER A 48 7.87 13.67 6.19
C SER A 48 7.84 15.10 6.70
N PRO A 49 6.66 15.66 6.96
CA PRO A 49 6.54 17.03 7.51
C PRO A 49 7.13 17.12 8.92
N THR A 50 7.15 16.03 9.67
CA THR A 50 7.73 15.97 11.01
C THR A 50 8.52 14.68 11.19
N SER A 51 9.25 14.54 12.31
CA SER A 51 9.94 13.29 12.68
C SER A 51 8.98 12.14 12.98
N HIS A 52 7.69 12.43 13.23
CA HIS A 52 6.68 11.46 13.67
C HIS A 52 5.68 11.10 12.57
N LEU A 53 5.60 11.90 11.51
CA LEU A 53 4.58 11.77 10.49
C LEU A 53 5.22 11.69 9.11
N THR A 54 4.78 10.72 8.29
CA THR A 54 5.17 10.58 6.89
C THR A 54 3.95 10.29 6.04
N VAL A 55 3.78 11.03 4.95
CA VAL A 55 2.79 10.78 3.91
C VAL A 55 3.51 10.13 2.75
N LEU A 56 3.03 8.99 2.28
CA LEU A 56 3.65 8.19 1.22
C LEU A 56 2.64 7.87 0.13
N PHE A 57 3.13 7.83 -1.09
CA PHE A 57 2.43 7.33 -2.26
C PHE A 57 3.23 6.16 -2.81
N ASP A 58 2.62 4.98 -2.80
CA ASP A 58 3.25 3.74 -3.27
C ASP A 58 2.57 3.23 -4.53
N LEU A 59 3.36 2.62 -5.41
CA LEU A 59 2.89 1.73 -6.46
C LEU A 59 3.27 0.31 -6.04
N GLU A 60 2.28 -0.56 -5.94
CA GLU A 60 2.44 -1.95 -5.50
C GLU A 60 1.96 -2.90 -6.57
N ARG A 61 2.75 -3.95 -6.81
CA ARG A 61 2.38 -5.08 -7.63
C ARG A 61 2.45 -6.35 -6.81
N THR A 62 1.30 -6.99 -6.63
CA THR A 62 1.17 -8.23 -5.88
C THR A 62 0.81 -9.36 -6.83
N HIS A 63 1.58 -10.44 -6.80
CA HIS A 63 1.27 -11.68 -7.47
C HIS A 63 0.66 -12.65 -6.47
N LEU A 64 -0.55 -13.13 -6.77
CA LEU A 64 -1.31 -14.07 -5.95
C LEU A 64 -1.29 -15.43 -6.64
N SER A 65 -0.78 -16.46 -5.96
CA SER A 65 -0.73 -17.83 -6.49
C SER A 65 -2.10 -18.50 -6.45
N SER A 66 -2.89 -18.20 -5.40
CA SER A 66 -4.26 -18.67 -5.25
C SER A 66 -5.09 -17.59 -4.59
N ARG A 67 -6.37 -17.56 -4.88
CA ARG A 67 -7.30 -16.59 -4.33
C ARG A 67 -8.62 -17.29 -4.02
N LEU A 68 -9.10 -17.14 -2.79
CA LEU A 68 -10.44 -17.57 -2.40
C LEU A 68 -11.45 -16.63 -3.07
N SER A 69 -12.30 -17.18 -3.93
CA SER A 69 -13.46 -16.49 -4.49
C SER A 69 -14.72 -17.10 -3.88
N SER A 70 -15.63 -16.25 -3.39
CA SER A 70 -16.95 -16.68 -2.95
C SER A 70 -17.88 -16.79 -4.17
N ASP A 71 -18.71 -17.82 -4.21
CA ASP A 71 -19.74 -17.97 -5.24
C ASP A 71 -20.98 -17.09 -4.98
N GLY A 72 -20.96 -16.23 -3.96
CA GLY A 72 -22.08 -15.40 -3.55
C GLY A 72 -23.24 -16.16 -2.89
N ARG A 73 -23.14 -17.49 -2.76
CA ARG A 73 -24.14 -18.39 -2.14
C ARG A 73 -23.66 -19.06 -0.88
N GLY A 74 -22.54 -18.55 -0.29
CA GLY A 74 -21.95 -19.10 0.91
C GLY A 74 -20.99 -20.27 0.67
N GLY A 75 -20.71 -20.62 -0.58
CA GLY A 75 -19.69 -21.57 -0.98
C GLY A 75 -18.38 -20.90 -1.40
N PHE A 76 -17.31 -21.65 -1.42
CA PHE A 76 -16.02 -21.20 -1.96
C PHE A 76 -15.82 -21.85 -3.33
N ALA A 77 -15.98 -21.06 -4.38
CA ALA A 77 -15.82 -21.55 -5.76
C ALA A 77 -14.38 -21.28 -6.24
N GLY A 78 -13.47 -22.13 -5.85
CA GLY A 78 -12.16 -22.24 -6.47
C GLY A 78 -11.17 -21.10 -6.13
N PHE A 79 -9.89 -21.38 -6.39
CA PHE A 79 -8.79 -20.45 -6.20
C PHE A 79 -8.44 -19.79 -7.53
N ARG A 80 -8.55 -18.49 -7.60
CA ARG A 80 -8.05 -17.70 -8.73
C ARG A 80 -6.83 -16.94 -8.26
N GLY A 81 -5.66 -17.35 -8.71
CA GLY A 81 -4.47 -16.53 -8.65
C GLY A 81 -4.56 -15.34 -9.62
N GLY A 82 -3.61 -14.43 -9.56
CA GLY A 82 -3.60 -13.29 -10.45
C GLY A 82 -2.58 -12.24 -10.06
N THR A 83 -2.64 -11.12 -10.75
CA THR A 83 -1.81 -9.96 -10.47
C THR A 83 -2.68 -8.78 -10.07
N LEU A 84 -2.35 -8.18 -8.93
CA LEU A 84 -2.96 -6.98 -8.40
C LEU A 84 -1.97 -5.83 -8.55
N THR A 85 -2.35 -4.76 -9.23
CA THR A 85 -1.53 -3.55 -9.38
C THR A 85 -2.28 -2.38 -8.78
N LEU A 86 -1.71 -1.80 -7.72
CA LEU A 86 -2.35 -0.78 -6.90
C LEU A 86 -1.48 0.48 -6.79
N GLY A 87 -2.09 1.64 -6.95
CA GLY A 87 -1.59 2.89 -6.43
C GLY A 87 -2.18 3.14 -5.05
N SER A 88 -1.39 3.57 -4.09
CA SER A 88 -1.86 3.83 -2.73
C SER A 88 -1.35 5.14 -2.17
N ALA A 89 -2.16 5.74 -1.29
CA ALA A 89 -1.79 6.87 -0.45
C ALA A 89 -1.88 6.43 1.01
N GLN A 90 -0.83 6.66 1.78
CA GLN A 90 -0.76 6.22 3.17
C GLN A 90 -0.17 7.27 4.11
N LEU A 91 -0.65 7.23 5.33
CA LEU A 91 -0.12 7.95 6.46
C LEU A 91 0.63 6.97 7.36
N ARG A 92 1.89 7.29 7.69
CA ARG A 92 2.70 6.54 8.65
C ARG A 92 2.96 7.41 9.87
N VAL A 93 2.68 6.87 11.04
CA VAL A 93 2.90 7.52 12.35
C VAL A 93 3.97 6.75 13.10
N THR A 94 5.05 7.43 13.49
CA THR A 94 6.20 6.88 14.20
C THR A 94 6.29 7.52 15.60
N PRO A 95 5.77 6.88 16.66
CA PRO A 95 5.65 7.50 17.99
C PRO A 95 6.97 7.96 18.61
N PHE A 96 8.06 7.23 18.35
CA PHE A 96 9.38 7.53 18.91
C PHE A 96 10.27 8.38 17.98
N GLY A 97 9.70 8.88 16.90
CA GLY A 97 10.43 9.58 15.86
C GLY A 97 11.21 8.63 14.94
N ARG A 98 11.51 9.12 13.76
CA ARG A 98 12.14 8.34 12.67
C ARG A 98 13.64 8.09 12.84
N ASP A 99 14.29 8.78 13.78
CA ASP A 99 15.74 8.70 13.98
C ASP A 99 16.12 7.67 15.05
N ARG A 100 15.13 6.96 15.60
CA ARG A 100 15.30 5.88 16.57
C ARG A 100 14.67 4.61 16.06
N ILE A 101 15.22 3.46 16.45
CA ILE A 101 14.57 2.17 16.24
C ILE A 101 13.23 2.18 16.97
N GLY A 102 12.15 1.85 16.26
CA GLY A 102 10.85 1.87 16.91
C GLY A 102 9.72 1.40 16.03
N PRO A 103 8.56 1.10 16.65
CA PRO A 103 7.36 0.75 15.94
C PRO A 103 6.76 1.95 15.20
N TYR A 104 5.96 1.65 14.18
CA TYR A 104 5.10 2.62 13.52
C TYR A 104 3.76 1.99 13.16
N GLY A 105 2.74 2.84 13.11
CA GLY A 105 1.44 2.50 12.55
C GLY A 105 1.28 3.10 11.17
N LEU A 106 0.45 2.48 10.34
CA LEU A 106 0.10 3.00 9.03
C LEU A 106 -1.38 2.77 8.72
N VAL A 107 -1.93 3.69 7.95
CA VAL A 107 -3.29 3.61 7.42
C VAL A 107 -3.31 4.27 6.04
N GLY A 108 -4.13 3.77 5.14
CA GLY A 108 -4.22 4.34 3.81
C GLY A 108 -5.34 3.77 2.95
N PHE A 109 -5.34 4.26 1.72
CA PHE A 109 -6.26 3.84 0.67
C PHE A 109 -5.46 3.40 -0.54
N ALA A 110 -6.00 2.41 -1.25
CA ALA A 110 -5.42 1.91 -2.49
C ALA A 110 -6.51 1.79 -3.55
N ALA A 111 -6.12 2.05 -4.79
CA ALA A 111 -6.96 1.83 -5.95
C ALA A 111 -6.12 1.31 -7.11
N GLY A 112 -6.71 0.49 -7.97
CA GLY A 112 -6.00 -0.06 -9.11
C GLY A 112 -6.77 -1.14 -9.82
N VAL A 113 -6.05 -2.10 -10.37
CA VAL A 113 -6.63 -3.15 -11.20
C VAL A 113 -6.13 -4.53 -10.75
N SER A 114 -7.02 -5.48 -10.82
CA SER A 114 -6.76 -6.91 -10.67
C SER A 114 -6.88 -7.58 -12.03
N ARG A 115 -5.94 -8.50 -12.31
CA ARG A 115 -5.98 -9.38 -13.49
C ARG A 115 -5.88 -10.82 -13.02
N PRO A 116 -6.98 -11.60 -13.11
CA PRO A 116 -6.96 -13.02 -12.81
C PRO A 116 -5.99 -13.77 -13.73
N ASN A 117 -5.46 -14.89 -13.27
CA ASN A 117 -4.71 -15.79 -14.13
C ASN A 117 -5.62 -16.43 -15.18
N VAL A 118 -5.11 -16.57 -16.40
CA VAL A 118 -5.76 -17.36 -17.44
C VAL A 118 -5.71 -18.83 -17.03
N ASN A 119 -6.84 -19.52 -17.07
CA ASN A 119 -6.90 -20.97 -16.94
C ASN A 119 -7.92 -21.55 -17.92
N GLU A 120 -7.98 -22.87 -18.07
CA GLU A 120 -8.88 -23.54 -19.02
C GLU A 120 -10.37 -23.23 -18.77
N MET A 121 -10.74 -22.93 -17.51
CA MET A 121 -12.08 -22.61 -17.12
C MET A 121 -12.44 -21.12 -17.39
N PHE A 122 -11.41 -20.25 -17.47
CA PHE A 122 -11.53 -18.81 -17.67
C PHE A 122 -10.47 -18.34 -18.67
N PRO A 123 -10.70 -18.56 -19.99
CA PRO A 123 -9.72 -18.26 -21.04
C PRO A 123 -9.54 -16.76 -21.27
N ASP A 124 -10.55 -15.94 -20.96
CA ASP A 124 -10.53 -14.49 -21.17
C ASP A 124 -10.61 -13.74 -19.83
N PRO A 125 -9.47 -13.45 -19.19
CA PRO A 125 -9.48 -12.74 -17.92
C PRO A 125 -9.85 -11.26 -18.11
N VAL A 126 -10.97 -10.86 -17.55
CA VAL A 126 -11.38 -9.46 -17.49
C VAL A 126 -10.64 -8.79 -16.32
N SER A 127 -10.05 -7.63 -16.61
CA SER A 127 -9.46 -6.80 -15.55
C SER A 127 -10.56 -6.13 -14.74
N ASN A 128 -10.47 -6.19 -13.42
CA ASN A 128 -11.44 -5.60 -12.51
C ASN A 128 -10.82 -4.41 -11.78
N ASP A 129 -11.63 -3.38 -11.56
CA ASP A 129 -11.26 -2.26 -10.70
C ASP A 129 -11.24 -2.72 -9.24
N VAL A 130 -10.21 -2.26 -8.53
CA VAL A 130 -10.03 -2.54 -7.11
C VAL A 130 -9.98 -1.23 -6.34
N ARG A 131 -10.70 -1.19 -5.22
CA ARG A 131 -10.63 -0.10 -4.23
C ARG A 131 -10.55 -0.73 -2.87
N ALA A 132 -9.56 -0.30 -2.07
CA ALA A 132 -9.32 -0.87 -0.76
C ALA A 132 -8.87 0.19 0.24
N MET A 133 -9.15 -0.08 1.49
CA MET A 133 -8.52 0.56 2.64
C MET A 133 -7.52 -0.42 3.23
N PHE A 134 -6.48 0.09 3.84
CA PHE A 134 -5.55 -0.74 4.58
C PHE A 134 -5.07 -0.06 5.85
N PHE A 135 -4.74 -0.88 6.82
CA PHE A 135 -4.09 -0.48 8.06
C PHE A 135 -3.04 -1.53 8.41
N GLY A 136 -2.11 -1.12 9.24
CA GLY A 136 -1.04 -2.03 9.63
C GLY A 136 -0.02 -1.37 10.51
N GLY A 137 1.13 -2.01 10.63
CA GLY A 137 2.22 -1.48 11.41
C GLY A 137 3.48 -2.27 11.19
N GLY A 138 4.56 -1.74 11.72
CA GLY A 138 5.86 -2.35 11.56
C GLY A 138 6.90 -1.76 12.48
N ILE A 139 8.13 -2.10 12.17
CA ILE A 139 9.32 -1.58 12.85
C ILE A 139 10.21 -0.92 11.80
N HIS A 140 10.78 0.21 12.14
CA HIS A 140 11.83 0.83 11.36
C HIS A 140 13.14 0.86 12.14
N VAL A 141 14.24 0.73 11.40
CA VAL A 141 15.62 0.71 11.93
C VAL A 141 16.45 1.69 11.11
N PRO A 142 16.79 2.86 11.65
CA PRO A 142 17.72 3.77 10.97
C PRO A 142 19.10 3.14 10.92
N LEU A 143 19.69 3.03 9.72
CA LEU A 143 21.05 2.52 9.51
C LEU A 143 22.07 3.65 9.47
N LYS A 144 21.70 4.75 8.81
CA LYS A 144 22.46 5.98 8.65
C LYS A 144 21.50 7.16 8.65
N GLU A 145 22.02 8.37 8.68
CA GLU A 145 21.21 9.61 8.69
C GLU A 145 20.12 9.64 7.61
N ARG A 146 20.38 9.03 6.44
CA ARG A 146 19.50 9.07 5.29
C ARG A 146 18.85 7.74 4.92
N VAL A 147 19.34 6.63 5.49
CA VAL A 147 18.91 5.28 5.10
C VAL A 147 18.32 4.56 6.30
N SER A 148 17.16 3.97 6.13
CA SER A 148 16.53 3.11 7.13
C SER A 148 16.01 1.84 6.50
N LEU A 149 16.04 0.74 7.25
CA LEU A 149 15.29 -0.48 6.96
C LEU A 149 13.93 -0.40 7.62
N PHE A 150 12.96 -1.09 7.05
CA PHE A 150 11.67 -1.28 7.68
C PHE A 150 11.12 -2.67 7.39
N ALA A 151 10.28 -3.16 8.29
CA ALA A 151 9.45 -4.33 8.09
C ALA A 151 8.04 -4.00 8.55
N ASP A 152 7.03 -4.27 7.73
CA ASP A 152 5.62 -4.05 8.07
C ASP A 152 4.71 -5.20 7.64
N GLY A 153 3.59 -5.33 8.37
CA GLY A 153 2.45 -6.12 7.98
C GLY A 153 1.24 -5.21 7.78
N ARG A 154 0.47 -5.49 6.73
CA ARG A 154 -0.74 -4.74 6.39
C ARG A 154 -1.93 -5.67 6.25
N MET A 155 -3.09 -5.21 6.66
CA MET A 155 -4.36 -5.80 6.29
C MET A 155 -5.04 -4.84 5.32
N MET A 156 -5.26 -5.32 4.11
CA MET A 156 -5.97 -4.59 3.06
C MET A 156 -7.35 -5.22 2.89
N ILE A 157 -8.39 -4.40 2.97
CA ILE A 157 -9.80 -4.81 2.83
C ILE A 157 -10.44 -3.88 1.80
N GLY A 158 -11.08 -4.46 0.81
CA GLY A 158 -11.66 -3.69 -0.27
C GLY A 158 -12.70 -4.44 -1.08
N ALA A 159 -13.01 -3.89 -2.22
CA ALA A 159 -13.94 -4.47 -3.18
C ALA A 159 -13.28 -4.61 -4.55
N GLU A 160 -13.59 -5.71 -5.22
CA GLU A 160 -13.23 -6.02 -6.58
C GLU A 160 -14.44 -6.61 -7.30
N ALA A 161 -14.94 -5.93 -8.32
CA ALA A 161 -16.14 -6.35 -9.07
C ALA A 161 -17.36 -6.67 -8.18
N GLY A 162 -17.49 -6.01 -7.02
CA GLY A 162 -18.57 -6.26 -6.05
C GLY A 162 -18.30 -7.38 -5.04
N GLU A 163 -17.17 -8.07 -5.13
CA GLU A 163 -16.74 -9.08 -4.17
C GLU A 163 -15.76 -8.49 -3.14
N LEU A 164 -15.72 -9.08 -1.95
CA LEU A 164 -14.78 -8.70 -0.91
C LEU A 164 -13.37 -9.14 -1.29
N LEU A 165 -12.45 -8.18 -1.29
CA LEU A 165 -11.02 -8.41 -1.42
C LEU A 165 -10.36 -8.27 -0.04
N ALA A 166 -9.63 -9.30 0.39
CA ALA A 166 -8.78 -9.24 1.57
C ALA A 166 -7.37 -9.74 1.22
N VAL A 167 -6.35 -8.93 1.48
CA VAL A 167 -4.94 -9.28 1.23
C VAL A 167 -4.11 -8.82 2.42
N ALA A 168 -3.18 -9.64 2.85
CA ALA A 168 -2.31 -9.34 3.99
C ALA A 168 -0.82 -9.50 3.62
N PRO A 169 -0.19 -8.51 2.97
CA PRO A 169 1.23 -8.54 2.68
C PRO A 169 2.06 -8.27 3.94
N ILE A 170 3.15 -9.04 4.09
CA ILE A 170 4.27 -8.72 4.97
C ILE A 170 5.41 -8.24 4.08
N ARG A 171 5.99 -7.09 4.40
CA ARG A 171 6.99 -6.46 3.54
C ARG A 171 8.23 -6.10 4.33
N VAL A 172 9.37 -6.23 3.69
CA VAL A 172 10.66 -5.70 4.16
C VAL A 172 11.17 -4.73 3.11
N GLY A 173 11.72 -3.62 3.52
CA GLY A 173 12.14 -2.59 2.59
C GLY A 173 13.20 -1.65 3.11
N VAL A 174 13.63 -0.80 2.19
CA VAL A 174 14.60 0.28 2.43
C VAL A 174 13.92 1.60 2.13
N ALA A 175 14.14 2.57 3.00
CA ALA A 175 13.73 3.94 2.77
C ALA A 175 14.96 4.86 2.76
N TRP A 176 15.02 5.74 1.77
CA TRP A 176 16.04 6.76 1.62
C TRP A 176 15.42 8.14 1.80
N ARG A 177 16.09 9.02 2.56
CA ARG A 177 15.67 10.39 2.86
C ARG A 177 16.63 11.40 2.25
N PHE A 178 16.07 12.47 1.74
CA PHE A 178 16.80 13.60 1.15
C PHE A 178 16.57 14.86 1.94
#